data_7d60cf80598ecd6ffd1ecc0220e3ea5f
#
_entry.id   7d60cf80598ecd6ffd1ecc0220e3ea5f
#
_cell.length_a   1.000
_cell.length_b   1.000
_cell.length_c   1.000
_cell.angle_alpha   90.00
_cell.angle_beta   90.00
_cell.angle_gamma   90.00
#
_symmetry.space_group_name_H-M   'P 1'
#
loop_
_entity.id
_entity.type
_entity.pdbx_description
1 polymer ?
#
loop_
_entity_poly.entity_id
_entity_poly.type
_entity_poly.pdbx_seq_one_letter_code
_entity_poly.pdbx_strand_id
1 'polypeptide(L)'
;ILTTQGERFLEEERARREKMKAANELIEAASMETESGLEDILLVRKLLEGYAAEACAERIEPKELQKLKDLQADYLYAIRHGRAGSEEDLALHLKIAHLSGSPSILRMLKLILTDQDAYARFNQAAVRSDEVRENEHESLLAAIEAGDGALARWEMERHLEHVGENLQAYFAGRK
;
A
#
# COMPACT_ATOMS: atom_id res chain seq x y z
N ILE A 1 -31.41 35.68 -13.68
CA ILE A 1 -32.12 34.50 -13.13
C ILE A 1 -31.53 33.28 -13.84
N LEU A 2 -30.98 32.38 -13.09
CA LEU A 2 -30.47 31.12 -13.64
C LEU A 2 -31.64 30.24 -14.10
N THR A 3 -31.46 29.50 -15.17
CA THR A 3 -32.42 28.46 -15.55
C THR A 3 -32.27 27.27 -14.65
N THR A 4 -33.28 26.42 -14.51
CA THR A 4 -33.24 25.18 -13.74
C THR A 4 -32.04 24.29 -14.12
N GLN A 5 -31.65 24.32 -15.40
CA GLN A 5 -30.45 23.62 -15.88
C GLN A 5 -29.15 24.25 -15.34
N GLY A 6 -29.12 25.60 -15.25
CA GLY A 6 -27.97 26.31 -14.68
C GLY A 6 -27.84 26.10 -13.17
N GLU A 7 -28.95 26.03 -12.46
CA GLU A 7 -28.95 25.71 -11.02
C GLU A 7 -28.42 24.31 -10.76
N ARG A 8 -28.89 23.31 -11.51
CA ARG A 8 -28.41 21.92 -11.43
C ARG A 8 -26.93 21.81 -11.75
N PHE A 9 -26.45 22.48 -12.77
CA PHE A 9 -25.02 22.54 -13.11
C PHE A 9 -24.18 23.10 -11.96
N LEU A 10 -24.64 24.17 -11.31
CA LEU A 10 -23.93 24.76 -10.16
C LEU A 10 -23.92 23.84 -8.96
N GLU A 11 -25.01 23.12 -8.70
CA GLU A 11 -25.04 22.11 -7.62
C GLU A 11 -24.07 20.95 -7.89
N GLU A 12 -24.04 20.44 -9.12
CA GLU A 12 -23.12 19.39 -9.54
C GLU A 12 -21.65 19.84 -9.39
N GLU A 13 -21.33 21.07 -9.80
CA GLU A 13 -19.99 21.64 -9.66
C GLU A 13 -19.60 21.89 -8.19
N ARG A 14 -20.53 22.30 -7.34
CA ARG A 14 -20.29 22.44 -5.89
C ARG A 14 -19.98 21.07 -5.27
N ALA A 15 -20.83 20.08 -5.54
CA ALA A 15 -20.62 18.72 -5.05
C ALA A 15 -19.29 18.12 -5.51
N ARG A 16 -18.88 18.40 -6.74
CA ARG A 16 -17.59 17.99 -7.28
C ARG A 16 -16.41 18.65 -6.55
N ARG A 17 -16.51 19.98 -6.29
CA ARG A 17 -15.48 20.71 -5.54
C ARG A 17 -15.34 20.22 -4.11
N GLU A 18 -16.44 19.92 -3.42
CA GLU A 18 -16.42 19.36 -2.06
C GLU A 18 -15.77 17.99 -2.04
N LYS A 19 -16.07 17.12 -3.00
CA LYS A 19 -15.39 15.81 -3.13
C LYS A 19 -13.89 15.95 -3.38
N MET A 20 -13.51 16.89 -4.24
CA MET A 20 -12.10 17.20 -4.53
C MET A 20 -11.37 17.70 -3.30
N LYS A 21 -12.00 18.60 -2.53
CA LYS A 21 -11.47 19.11 -1.26
C LYS A 21 -11.26 17.98 -0.25
N ALA A 22 -12.25 17.13 -0.05
CA ALA A 22 -12.14 15.98 0.85
C ALA A 22 -11.03 14.99 0.43
N ALA A 23 -10.85 14.78 -0.88
CA ALA A 23 -9.76 13.94 -1.39
C ALA A 23 -8.38 14.58 -1.12
N ASN A 24 -8.24 15.89 -1.29
CA ASN A 24 -6.99 16.59 -0.98
C ASN A 24 -6.69 16.58 0.53
N GLU A 25 -7.69 16.78 1.37
CA GLU A 25 -7.55 16.68 2.83
C GLU A 25 -7.11 15.27 3.26
N LEU A 26 -7.60 14.22 2.58
CA LEU A 26 -7.15 12.85 2.82
C LEU A 26 -5.68 12.65 2.41
N ILE A 27 -5.27 13.18 1.26
CA ILE A 27 -3.87 13.12 0.79
C ILE A 27 -2.94 13.86 1.75
N GLU A 28 -3.35 15.04 2.24
CA GLU A 28 -2.58 15.82 3.21
C GLU A 28 -2.48 15.10 4.57
N ALA A 29 -3.57 14.47 5.04
CA ALA A 29 -3.57 13.64 6.25
C ALA A 29 -2.69 12.40 6.10
N ALA A 30 -2.62 11.83 4.90
CA ALA A 30 -1.75 10.71 4.53
C ALA A 30 -0.27 11.14 4.35
N SER A 31 0.19 12.17 5.06
CA SER A 31 1.57 12.67 4.95
C SER A 31 2.56 11.68 5.56
N MET A 32 3.56 11.29 4.75
CA MET A 32 4.69 10.46 5.20
C MET A 32 5.86 11.30 5.76
N GLU A 33 5.65 12.59 6.02
CA GLU A 33 6.71 13.49 6.47
C GLU A 33 6.84 13.56 7.98
N THR A 34 5.81 13.17 8.72
CA THR A 34 5.77 13.20 10.19
C THR A 34 5.61 11.80 10.78
N GLU A 35 6.12 11.59 11.99
CA GLU A 35 5.98 10.33 12.74
C GLU A 35 4.49 9.94 12.88
N SER A 36 3.63 10.89 13.28
CA SER A 36 2.19 10.67 13.41
C SER A 36 1.50 10.36 12.08
N GLY A 37 1.86 11.04 10.99
CA GLY A 37 1.30 10.76 9.66
C GLY A 37 1.68 9.37 9.16
N LEU A 38 2.90 8.92 9.48
CA LEU A 38 3.36 7.56 9.16
C LEU A 38 2.60 6.48 9.95
N GLU A 39 2.35 6.72 11.23
CA GLU A 39 1.55 5.80 12.05
C GLU A 39 0.12 5.66 11.51
N ASP A 40 -0.52 6.77 11.14
CA ASP A 40 -1.84 6.78 10.54
C ASP A 40 -1.87 6.05 9.18
N ILE A 41 -0.88 6.29 8.32
CA ILE A 41 -0.76 5.59 7.03
C ILE A 41 -0.58 4.09 7.23
N LEU A 42 0.28 3.67 8.15
CA LEU A 42 0.48 2.25 8.43
C LEU A 42 -0.78 1.58 8.97
N LEU A 43 -1.55 2.27 9.81
CA LEU A 43 -2.85 1.76 10.27
C LEU A 43 -3.80 1.55 9.10
N VAL A 44 -3.96 2.55 8.23
CA VAL A 44 -4.83 2.45 7.04
C VAL A 44 -4.33 1.35 6.09
N ARG A 45 -3.03 1.24 5.86
CA ARG A 45 -2.43 0.17 5.06
C ARG A 45 -2.73 -1.20 5.64
N LYS A 46 -2.52 -1.42 6.93
CA LYS A 46 -2.84 -2.71 7.59
C LYS A 46 -4.29 -3.12 7.38
N LEU A 47 -5.22 -2.19 7.55
CA LEU A 47 -6.66 -2.45 7.34
C LEU A 47 -6.98 -2.81 5.88
N LEU A 48 -6.46 -2.07 4.93
CA LEU A 48 -6.76 -2.24 3.51
C LEU A 48 -5.99 -3.42 2.90
N GLU A 49 -4.70 -3.51 3.15
CA GLU A 49 -3.82 -4.50 2.54
C GLU A 49 -3.95 -5.87 3.21
N GLY A 50 -4.21 -5.92 4.53
CA GLY A 50 -4.53 -7.17 5.22
C GLY A 50 -5.79 -7.82 4.65
N TYR A 51 -6.88 -7.04 4.50
CA TYR A 51 -8.09 -7.55 3.81
C TYR A 51 -7.81 -7.92 2.34
N ALA A 52 -7.00 -7.12 1.65
CA ALA A 52 -6.68 -7.41 0.25
C ALA A 52 -5.91 -8.72 0.08
N ALA A 53 -4.96 -9.02 0.99
CA ALA A 53 -4.21 -10.27 1.00
C ALA A 53 -5.11 -11.47 1.28
N GLU A 54 -6.01 -11.38 2.29
CA GLU A 54 -7.02 -12.39 2.58
C GLU A 54 -7.88 -12.69 1.34
N ALA A 55 -8.49 -11.67 0.78
CA ALA A 55 -9.36 -11.82 -0.38
C ALA A 55 -8.62 -12.25 -1.67
N CYS A 56 -7.35 -11.90 -1.80
CA CYS A 56 -6.49 -12.38 -2.87
C CYS A 56 -6.25 -13.90 -2.74
N ALA A 57 -5.84 -14.37 -1.56
CA ALA A 57 -5.56 -15.79 -1.30
C ALA A 57 -6.77 -16.68 -1.60
N GLU A 58 -7.97 -16.25 -1.19
CA GLU A 58 -9.22 -17.02 -1.39
C GLU A 58 -9.62 -17.22 -2.86
N ARG A 59 -9.06 -16.44 -3.78
CA ARG A 59 -9.48 -16.44 -5.20
C ARG A 59 -8.35 -16.42 -6.21
N ILE A 60 -7.10 -16.61 -5.75
CA ILE A 60 -5.93 -16.53 -6.63
C ILE A 60 -5.96 -17.63 -7.70
N GLU A 61 -5.72 -17.24 -8.94
CA GLU A 61 -5.54 -18.18 -10.04
C GLU A 61 -4.03 -18.43 -10.25
N PRO A 62 -3.63 -19.64 -10.71
CA PRO A 62 -2.22 -19.99 -10.91
C PRO A 62 -1.43 -19.00 -11.76
N LYS A 63 -2.06 -18.45 -12.80
CA LYS A 63 -1.45 -17.44 -13.69
C LYS A 63 -1.18 -16.13 -12.97
N GLU A 64 -2.09 -15.71 -12.10
CA GLU A 64 -1.94 -14.46 -11.33
C GLU A 64 -0.94 -14.66 -10.18
N LEU A 65 -0.91 -15.84 -9.56
CA LEU A 65 0.11 -16.20 -8.57
C LEU A 65 1.52 -16.13 -9.19
N GLN A 66 1.70 -16.61 -10.43
CA GLN A 66 2.99 -16.51 -11.09
C GLN A 66 3.42 -15.05 -11.27
N LYS A 67 2.50 -14.15 -11.61
CA LYS A 67 2.82 -12.71 -11.70
C LYS A 67 3.23 -12.09 -10.35
N LEU A 68 2.64 -12.53 -9.24
CA LEU A 68 3.08 -12.09 -7.91
C LEU A 68 4.50 -12.59 -7.61
N LYS A 69 4.80 -13.85 -7.96
CA LYS A 69 6.15 -14.42 -7.81
C LYS A 69 7.18 -13.70 -8.70
N ASP A 70 6.79 -13.30 -9.91
CA ASP A 70 7.65 -12.53 -10.81
C ASP A 70 7.95 -11.14 -10.22
N LEU A 71 6.94 -10.42 -9.68
CA LEU A 71 7.14 -9.13 -9.00
C LEU A 71 8.03 -9.27 -7.76
N GLN A 72 7.87 -10.33 -6.99
CA GLN A 72 8.78 -10.63 -5.87
C GLN A 72 10.21 -10.89 -6.34
N ALA A 73 10.40 -11.60 -7.44
CA ALA A 73 11.72 -11.83 -8.01
C ALA A 73 12.38 -10.52 -8.46
N ASP A 74 11.61 -9.60 -9.08
CA ASP A 74 12.08 -8.27 -9.47
C ASP A 74 12.49 -7.45 -8.24
N TYR A 75 11.71 -7.49 -7.16
CA TYR A 75 12.04 -6.86 -5.88
C TYR A 75 13.35 -7.41 -5.30
N LEU A 76 13.48 -8.74 -5.19
CA LEU A 76 14.69 -9.38 -4.70
C LEU A 76 15.91 -9.06 -5.57
N TYR A 77 15.73 -9.01 -6.89
CA TYR A 77 16.78 -8.57 -7.80
C TYR A 77 17.22 -7.14 -7.51
N ALA A 78 16.27 -6.22 -7.29
CA ALA A 78 16.55 -4.83 -6.98
C ALA A 78 17.41 -4.68 -5.71
N ILE A 79 16.98 -5.28 -4.61
CA ILE A 79 17.68 -5.16 -3.32
C ILE A 79 19.07 -5.82 -3.34
N ARG A 80 19.22 -6.99 -3.96
CA ARG A 80 20.51 -7.70 -4.12
C ARG A 80 21.51 -6.93 -4.98
N HIS A 81 21.04 -5.99 -5.81
CA HIS A 81 21.88 -5.10 -6.60
C HIS A 81 22.02 -3.69 -6.00
N GLY A 82 21.70 -3.53 -4.69
CA GLY A 82 21.89 -2.29 -3.95
C GLY A 82 20.87 -1.20 -4.25
N ARG A 83 19.74 -1.54 -4.91
CA ARG A 83 18.60 -0.62 -5.10
C ARG A 83 17.64 -0.70 -3.91
N ALA A 84 16.86 0.35 -3.68
CA ALA A 84 15.88 0.37 -2.60
C ALA A 84 14.73 -0.65 -2.79
N GLY A 85 14.40 -1.02 -4.03
CA GLY A 85 13.29 -1.93 -4.35
C GLY A 85 11.90 -1.34 -4.14
N SER A 86 11.79 -0.02 -3.94
CA SER A 86 10.53 0.63 -3.55
C SER A 86 9.47 0.58 -4.63
N GLU A 87 9.85 0.66 -5.90
CA GLU A 87 8.92 0.56 -7.03
C GLU A 87 8.37 -0.86 -7.17
N GLU A 88 9.24 -1.84 -7.03
CA GLU A 88 8.90 -3.26 -7.10
C GLU A 88 8.04 -3.69 -5.92
N ASP A 89 8.36 -3.21 -4.71
CA ASP A 89 7.57 -3.40 -3.48
C ASP A 89 6.15 -2.83 -3.65
N LEU A 90 6.04 -1.58 -4.06
CA LEU A 90 4.75 -0.94 -4.33
C LEU A 90 3.95 -1.70 -5.39
N ALA A 91 4.61 -2.17 -6.45
CA ALA A 91 3.96 -2.92 -7.52
C ALA A 91 3.38 -4.24 -7.00
N LEU A 92 4.09 -4.96 -6.12
CA LEU A 92 3.61 -6.19 -5.47
C LEU A 92 2.36 -5.91 -4.62
N HIS A 93 2.41 -4.93 -3.73
CA HIS A 93 1.30 -4.55 -2.86
C HIS A 93 0.05 -4.13 -3.65
N LEU A 94 0.21 -3.28 -4.68
CA LEU A 94 -0.88 -2.86 -5.55
C LEU A 94 -1.44 -4.01 -6.41
N LYS A 95 -0.60 -4.99 -6.78
CA LYS A 95 -1.06 -6.18 -7.49
C LYS A 95 -1.91 -7.07 -6.60
N ILE A 96 -1.52 -7.30 -5.34
CA ILE A 96 -2.33 -8.01 -4.34
C ILE A 96 -3.67 -7.28 -4.14
N ALA A 97 -3.65 -5.96 -3.98
CA ALA A 97 -4.85 -5.14 -3.87
C ALA A 97 -5.77 -5.25 -5.10
N HIS A 98 -5.20 -5.30 -6.30
CA HIS A 98 -5.97 -5.54 -7.54
C HIS A 98 -6.64 -6.91 -7.54
N LEU A 99 -5.92 -7.94 -7.13
CA LEU A 99 -6.39 -9.32 -7.10
C LEU A 99 -7.40 -9.59 -5.97
N SER A 100 -7.50 -8.70 -4.97
CA SER A 100 -8.56 -8.76 -3.96
C SER A 100 -9.97 -8.67 -4.54
N GLY A 101 -10.11 -8.18 -5.77
CA GLY A 101 -11.39 -7.96 -6.44
C GLY A 101 -12.14 -6.73 -5.95
N SER A 102 -11.53 -5.86 -5.10
CA SER A 102 -12.10 -4.61 -4.63
C SER A 102 -11.48 -3.39 -5.35
N PRO A 103 -12.15 -2.78 -6.32
CA PRO A 103 -11.65 -1.58 -6.98
C PRO A 103 -11.48 -0.39 -6.02
N SER A 104 -12.27 -0.33 -4.96
CA SER A 104 -12.21 0.74 -3.97
C SER A 104 -10.93 0.66 -3.15
N ILE A 105 -10.54 -0.52 -2.66
CA ILE A 105 -9.28 -0.74 -1.94
C ILE A 105 -8.09 -0.36 -2.81
N LEU A 106 -8.05 -0.86 -4.05
CA LEU A 106 -6.97 -0.52 -4.98
C LEU A 106 -6.85 0.99 -5.22
N ARG A 107 -7.99 1.69 -5.38
CA ARG A 107 -7.98 3.14 -5.62
C ARG A 107 -7.58 3.94 -4.38
N MET A 108 -8.01 3.51 -3.19
CA MET A 108 -7.60 4.12 -1.92
C MET A 108 -6.10 3.97 -1.70
N LEU A 109 -5.55 2.76 -1.87
CA LEU A 109 -4.11 2.53 -1.77
C LEU A 109 -3.32 3.33 -2.80
N LYS A 110 -3.77 3.38 -4.05
CA LYS A 110 -3.15 4.25 -5.06
C LYS A 110 -3.16 5.72 -4.65
N LEU A 111 -4.25 6.20 -4.03
CA LEU A 111 -4.36 7.59 -3.61
C LEU A 111 -3.38 7.94 -2.49
N ILE A 112 -3.31 7.10 -1.45
CA ILE A 112 -2.43 7.34 -0.29
C ILE A 112 -0.96 7.04 -0.55
N LEU A 113 -0.63 6.21 -1.55
CA LEU A 113 0.73 5.83 -1.94
C LEU A 113 1.18 6.52 -3.24
N THR A 114 0.55 7.63 -3.62
CA THR A 114 0.81 8.33 -4.90
C THR A 114 2.17 9.04 -4.91
N ASP A 115 2.63 9.53 -3.77
CA ASP A 115 3.95 10.19 -3.67
C ASP A 115 5.05 9.13 -3.65
N GLN A 116 5.56 8.80 -4.85
CA GLN A 116 6.62 7.81 -5.03
C GLN A 116 7.93 8.22 -4.34
N ASP A 117 8.24 9.51 -4.28
CA ASP A 117 9.44 9.99 -3.59
C ASP A 117 9.31 9.85 -2.07
N ALA A 118 8.14 10.15 -1.51
CA ALA A 118 7.84 9.91 -0.11
C ALA A 118 7.87 8.41 0.20
N TYR A 119 7.27 7.58 -0.66
CA TYR A 119 7.28 6.12 -0.52
C TYR A 119 8.70 5.53 -0.60
N ALA A 120 9.53 6.03 -1.51
CA ALA A 120 10.93 5.60 -1.63
C ALA A 120 11.74 5.98 -0.38
N ARG A 121 11.57 7.20 0.15
CA ARG A 121 12.20 7.62 1.42
C ARG A 121 11.72 6.79 2.60
N PHE A 122 10.44 6.48 2.65
CA PHE A 122 9.82 5.61 3.62
C PHE A 122 10.47 4.21 3.61
N ASN A 123 10.55 3.56 2.46
CA ASN A 123 11.16 2.24 2.34
C ASN A 123 12.66 2.25 2.66
N GLN A 124 13.41 3.28 2.26
CA GLN A 124 14.82 3.43 2.66
C GLN A 124 14.99 3.55 4.17
N ALA A 125 14.11 4.28 4.84
CA ALA A 125 14.12 4.41 6.29
C ALA A 125 13.74 3.11 7.01
N ALA A 126 12.84 2.33 6.41
CA ALA A 126 12.36 1.05 6.94
C ALA A 126 13.39 -0.10 6.82
N VAL A 127 14.46 0.08 6.05
CA VAL A 127 15.43 -0.99 5.77
C VAL A 127 16.44 -1.16 6.90
N ARG A 128 16.44 -2.33 7.55
CA ARG A 128 17.44 -2.70 8.56
C ARG A 128 18.40 -3.82 8.16
N SER A 129 17.94 -4.82 7.44
CA SER A 129 18.82 -5.86 6.90
C SER A 129 18.17 -6.51 5.68
N ASP A 130 18.98 -6.89 4.71
CA ASP A 130 18.51 -7.53 3.47
C ASP A 130 17.84 -8.88 3.74
N GLU A 131 18.32 -9.63 4.73
CA GLU A 131 17.83 -10.99 5.07
C GLU A 131 16.38 -10.97 5.60
N VAL A 132 16.00 -9.98 6.41
CA VAL A 132 14.62 -9.84 6.92
C VAL A 132 13.67 -9.46 5.78
N ARG A 133 14.09 -8.56 4.90
CA ARG A 133 13.29 -8.11 3.74
C ARG A 133 13.00 -9.23 2.75
N GLU A 134 13.96 -10.13 2.52
CA GLU A 134 13.79 -11.26 1.60
C GLU A 134 12.68 -12.21 2.07
N ASN A 135 12.59 -12.45 3.36
CA ASN A 135 11.71 -13.48 3.94
C ASN A 135 10.25 -13.03 4.16
N GLU A 136 10.00 -11.74 4.36
CA GLU A 136 8.65 -11.25 4.70
C GLU A 136 7.64 -11.43 3.58
N HIS A 137 7.99 -11.07 2.35
CA HIS A 137 7.11 -11.29 1.20
C HIS A 137 6.99 -12.78 0.83
N GLU A 138 8.02 -13.59 1.09
CA GLU A 138 7.98 -15.03 0.83
C GLU A 138 6.90 -15.73 1.64
N SER A 139 6.79 -15.42 2.94
CA SER A 139 5.75 -15.99 3.82
C SER A 139 4.35 -15.58 3.37
N LEU A 140 4.17 -14.30 3.01
CA LEU A 140 2.92 -13.80 2.47
C LEU A 140 2.51 -14.52 1.18
N LEU A 141 3.44 -14.66 0.23
CA LEU A 141 3.17 -15.35 -1.03
C LEU A 141 2.90 -16.82 -0.85
N ALA A 142 3.56 -17.48 0.11
CA ALA A 142 3.28 -18.87 0.48
C ALA A 142 1.86 -19.04 1.03
N ALA A 143 1.40 -18.11 1.87
CA ALA A 143 0.02 -18.11 2.38
C ALA A 143 -1.02 -17.89 1.26
N ILE A 144 -0.73 -16.95 0.34
CA ILE A 144 -1.58 -16.72 -0.84
C ILE A 144 -1.62 -17.96 -1.73
N GLU A 145 -0.49 -18.61 -2.00
CA GLU A 145 -0.41 -19.84 -2.80
C GLU A 145 -1.18 -21.00 -2.19
N ALA A 146 -1.15 -21.10 -0.85
CA ALA A 146 -1.91 -22.12 -0.10
C ALA A 146 -3.42 -21.84 -0.08
N GLY A 147 -3.88 -20.66 -0.50
CA GLY A 147 -5.27 -20.23 -0.41
C GLY A 147 -5.70 -19.95 1.05
N ASP A 148 -4.75 -19.77 1.96
CA ASP A 148 -5.01 -19.48 3.37
C ASP A 148 -5.19 -17.98 3.57
N GLY A 149 -6.43 -17.50 3.42
CA GLY A 149 -6.77 -16.08 3.54
C GLY A 149 -6.43 -15.50 4.91
N ALA A 150 -6.69 -16.24 5.99
CA ALA A 150 -6.42 -15.78 7.35
C ALA A 150 -4.91 -15.62 7.60
N LEU A 151 -4.11 -16.56 7.13
CA LEU A 151 -2.66 -16.50 7.21
C LEU A 151 -2.11 -15.37 6.31
N ALA A 152 -2.61 -15.24 5.09
CA ALA A 152 -2.19 -14.17 4.18
C ALA A 152 -2.45 -12.77 4.76
N ARG A 153 -3.60 -12.58 5.41
CA ARG A 153 -3.90 -11.35 6.15
C ARG A 153 -2.91 -11.10 7.27
N TRP A 154 -2.67 -12.11 8.10
CA TRP A 154 -1.75 -12.00 9.24
C TRP A 154 -0.32 -11.69 8.77
N GLU A 155 0.17 -12.34 7.70
CA GLU A 155 1.50 -12.08 7.14
C GLU A 155 1.65 -10.67 6.58
N MET A 156 0.61 -10.14 5.91
CA MET A 156 0.60 -8.76 5.43
C MET A 156 0.59 -7.75 6.59
N GLU A 157 -0.24 -7.97 7.61
CA GLU A 157 -0.31 -7.10 8.78
C GLU A 157 1.03 -7.12 9.55
N ARG A 158 1.64 -8.29 9.71
CA ARG A 158 2.96 -8.47 10.33
C ARG A 158 4.07 -7.76 9.56
N HIS A 159 4.08 -7.90 8.23
CA HIS A 159 5.02 -7.19 7.36
C HIS A 159 4.94 -5.66 7.58
N LEU A 160 3.73 -5.11 7.59
CA LEU A 160 3.52 -3.68 7.81
C LEU A 160 3.84 -3.23 9.25
N GLU A 161 3.74 -4.12 10.25
CA GLU A 161 4.20 -3.85 11.62
C GLU A 161 5.72 -3.71 11.68
N HIS A 162 6.46 -4.62 11.06
CA HIS A 162 7.93 -4.53 10.99
C HIS A 162 8.40 -3.26 10.25
N VAL A 163 7.69 -2.88 9.19
CA VAL A 163 7.93 -1.58 8.52
C VAL A 163 7.75 -0.43 9.52
N GLY A 164 6.71 -0.45 10.35
CA GLY A 164 6.45 0.56 11.39
C GLY A 164 7.55 0.62 12.45
N GLU A 165 7.97 -0.52 12.98
CA GLU A 165 9.06 -0.60 13.98
C GLU A 165 10.38 -0.04 13.44
N ASN A 166 10.71 -0.34 12.19
CA ASN A 166 11.91 0.19 11.54
C ASN A 166 11.86 1.71 11.37
N LEU A 167 10.70 2.26 11.04
CA LEU A 167 10.49 3.71 10.94
C LEU A 167 10.59 4.41 12.28
N GLN A 168 10.00 3.87 13.34
CA GLN A 168 10.13 4.41 14.69
C GLN A 168 11.61 4.46 15.12
N ALA A 169 12.38 3.40 14.85
CA ALA A 169 13.80 3.36 15.11
C ALA A 169 14.60 4.41 14.30
N TYR A 170 14.21 4.65 13.05
CA TYR A 170 14.81 5.70 12.22
C TYR A 170 14.58 7.10 12.79
N PHE A 171 13.35 7.42 13.21
CA PHE A 171 13.04 8.72 13.82
C PHE A 171 13.69 8.89 15.20
N ALA A 172 13.77 7.84 16.01
CA ALA A 172 14.44 7.89 17.31
C ALA A 172 15.95 8.18 17.18
N GLY A 173 16.59 7.70 16.13
CA GLY A 173 18.03 7.94 15.86
C GLY A 173 18.35 9.34 15.31
N ARG A 174 17.34 10.17 14.99
CA ARG A 174 17.50 11.55 14.47
C ARG A 174 17.22 12.64 15.50
N LYS A 175 16.77 12.27 16.71
CA LYS A 175 16.63 13.18 17.87
C LYS A 175 17.96 13.25 18.61
#